data_dc2a2417966bccc8ae8ec06d7ac2e89f
#
_entry.id   dc2a2417966bccc8ae8ec06d7ac2e89f
#
_cell.length_a   1.000
_cell.length_b   1.000
_cell.length_c   1.000
_cell.angle_alpha   90.00
_cell.angle_beta   90.00
_cell.angle_gamma   90.00
#
_symmetry.space_group_name_H-M   'P 1'
#
loop_
_entity.id
_entity.type
_entity.pdbx_description
1 polymer ?
#
loop_
_entity_poly.entity_id
_entity_poly.type
_entity_poly.pdbx_seq_one_letter_code
_entity_poly.pdbx_strand_id
1 'polypeptide(L)'
;MRPSGRETQHLRAVRLTRGYTRHAEGSVLVEFGDTKVLCTASVLGQVPPFLRGKGGGWVTAEYGMLPRATHTRGDREAARGRQSGRTQEIQRLIGRALRAVIDLPALGERTIHVDCDVLQADGGTRTAAITGAFVALHDALSWMRGAGMIAALPVKDFVAAVSVGIYEGVPVLDLDYAEDSACQTDMNVVMTGAGRFVEVQGSAEGEPFARGELERLLGLAAGGIAELVAHQRRALGL
;
A
#
# COMPACT_ATOMS: atom_id res chain seq x y z
N MET A 1 -24.97 10.26 -6.63
CA MET A 1 -24.80 9.90 -5.18
C MET A 1 -23.97 8.63 -5.12
N ARG A 2 -22.99 8.53 -4.20
CA ARG A 2 -22.14 7.33 -4.10
C ARG A 2 -22.98 6.08 -3.82
N PRO A 3 -22.69 4.93 -4.48
CA PRO A 3 -23.47 3.69 -4.27
C PRO A 3 -23.44 3.21 -2.82
N SER A 4 -22.33 3.42 -2.14
CA SER A 4 -22.15 3.07 -0.72
C SER A 4 -22.85 3.99 0.27
N GLY A 5 -23.42 5.11 -0.17
CA GLY A 5 -24.02 6.14 0.69
C GLY A 5 -23.01 6.97 1.50
N ARG A 6 -21.69 6.79 1.28
CA ARG A 6 -20.63 7.57 1.95
C ARG A 6 -20.60 9.01 1.44
N GLU A 7 -20.21 9.94 2.32
CA GLU A 7 -19.85 11.30 1.89
C GLU A 7 -18.59 11.28 1.01
N THR A 8 -18.43 12.30 0.19
CA THR A 8 -17.37 12.37 -0.82
C THR A 8 -15.95 12.29 -0.26
N GLN A 9 -15.74 12.81 0.96
CA GLN A 9 -14.45 12.87 1.65
C GLN A 9 -14.23 11.73 2.67
N HIS A 10 -15.15 10.77 2.80
CA HIS A 10 -15.04 9.70 3.78
C HIS A 10 -14.34 8.46 3.22
N LEU A 11 -13.39 7.93 4.00
CA LEU A 11 -12.83 6.60 3.80
C LEU A 11 -13.89 5.52 4.08
N ARG A 12 -13.70 4.33 3.52
CA ARG A 12 -14.34 3.11 4.03
C ARG A 12 -13.87 2.81 5.46
N ALA A 13 -14.53 1.91 6.16
CA ALA A 13 -14.05 1.43 7.45
C ALA A 13 -12.64 0.82 7.30
N VAL A 14 -11.66 1.33 8.04
CA VAL A 14 -10.26 0.89 7.99
C VAL A 14 -9.95 0.06 9.22
N ARG A 15 -9.39 -1.14 9.00
CA ARG A 15 -8.88 -2.00 10.07
C ARG A 15 -7.48 -2.50 9.72
N LEU A 16 -6.59 -2.50 10.72
CA LEU A 16 -5.23 -3.03 10.64
C LEU A 16 -5.03 -4.04 11.77
N THR A 17 -5.10 -5.33 11.45
CA THR A 17 -4.93 -6.42 12.43
C THR A 17 -3.51 -6.95 12.36
N ARG A 18 -2.67 -6.57 13.34
CA ARG A 18 -1.26 -6.98 13.46
C ARG A 18 -1.12 -8.40 13.98
N GLY A 19 0.03 -9.03 13.71
CA GLY A 19 0.31 -10.39 14.16
C GLY A 19 -0.68 -11.42 13.59
N TYR A 20 -1.19 -11.17 12.39
CA TYR A 20 -2.24 -12.00 11.79
C TYR A 20 -1.75 -13.41 11.46
N THR A 21 -0.52 -13.56 11.00
CA THR A 21 0.16 -14.85 10.83
C THR A 21 1.39 -14.91 11.74
N ARG A 22 1.81 -16.12 12.16
CA ARG A 22 2.83 -16.28 13.22
C ARG A 22 4.27 -16.43 12.73
N HIS A 23 4.50 -16.65 11.42
CA HIS A 23 5.84 -17.03 10.96
C HIS A 23 6.68 -15.85 10.46
N ALA A 24 6.04 -14.85 9.83
CA ALA A 24 6.73 -13.65 9.38
C ALA A 24 7.07 -12.73 10.55
N GLU A 25 8.18 -12.00 10.46
CA GLU A 25 8.62 -11.03 11.48
C GLU A 25 7.65 -9.85 11.61
N GLY A 26 6.95 -9.51 10.52
CA GLY A 26 5.80 -8.61 10.53
C GLY A 26 4.63 -9.20 9.75
N SER A 27 3.41 -9.06 10.28
CA SER A 27 2.20 -9.60 9.62
C SER A 27 0.97 -8.79 9.95
N VAL A 28 0.25 -8.33 8.93
CA VAL A 28 -0.93 -7.47 9.05
C VAL A 28 -2.00 -7.89 8.05
N LEU A 29 -3.23 -8.10 8.53
CA LEU A 29 -4.39 -8.04 7.66
C LEU A 29 -4.87 -6.59 7.62
N VAL A 30 -4.84 -5.97 6.44
CA VAL A 30 -5.42 -4.65 6.19
C VAL A 30 -6.77 -4.80 5.50
N GLU A 31 -7.74 -4.05 5.99
CA GLU A 31 -9.10 -4.02 5.47
C GLU A 31 -9.51 -2.57 5.20
N PHE A 32 -9.94 -2.29 3.96
CA PHE A 32 -10.60 -1.05 3.54
C PHE A 32 -12.02 -1.43 3.09
N GLY A 33 -12.99 -1.35 4.00
CA GLY A 33 -14.31 -1.94 3.77
C GLY A 33 -14.19 -3.43 3.44
N ASP A 34 -14.64 -3.81 2.25
CA ASP A 34 -14.58 -5.19 1.78
C ASP A 34 -13.27 -5.57 1.08
N THR A 35 -12.38 -4.61 0.80
CA THR A 35 -11.03 -4.93 0.34
C THR A 35 -10.18 -5.46 1.49
N LYS A 36 -9.59 -6.66 1.32
CA LYS A 36 -8.75 -7.34 2.31
C LYS A 36 -7.44 -7.79 1.70
N VAL A 37 -6.33 -7.34 2.29
CA VAL A 37 -4.98 -7.71 1.85
C VAL A 37 -4.19 -8.21 3.05
N LEU A 38 -3.60 -9.39 2.92
CA LEU A 38 -2.60 -9.90 3.87
C LEU A 38 -1.23 -9.35 3.46
N CYS A 39 -0.58 -8.63 4.36
CA CYS A 39 0.76 -8.11 4.18
C CYS A 39 1.70 -8.80 5.18
N THR A 40 2.76 -9.45 4.69
CA THR A 40 3.80 -10.04 5.55
C THR A 40 5.15 -9.43 5.21
N ALA A 41 6.04 -9.35 6.21
CA ALA A 41 7.40 -8.84 6.05
C ALA A 41 8.39 -9.85 6.63
N SER A 42 9.28 -10.36 5.77
CA SER A 42 10.27 -11.39 6.11
C SER A 42 11.69 -10.80 6.04
N VAL A 43 12.50 -11.06 7.07
CA VAL A 43 13.87 -10.55 7.19
C VAL A 43 14.87 -11.59 6.69
N LEU A 44 15.66 -11.23 5.67
CA LEU A 44 16.70 -12.08 5.08
C LEU A 44 18.10 -11.51 5.35
N GLY A 45 19.02 -12.37 5.78
CA GLY A 45 20.44 -12.03 6.08
C GLY A 45 21.32 -11.83 4.84
N GLN A 46 20.73 -11.45 3.69
CA GLN A 46 21.46 -11.21 2.45
C GLN A 46 20.83 -10.06 1.66
N VAL A 47 21.63 -9.42 0.81
CA VAL A 47 21.16 -8.36 -0.09
C VAL A 47 21.25 -8.81 -1.55
N PRO A 48 20.49 -8.18 -2.45
CA PRO A 48 20.63 -8.40 -3.89
C PRO A 48 22.07 -8.21 -4.37
N PRO A 49 22.52 -8.90 -5.44
CA PRO A 49 23.90 -8.86 -5.91
C PRO A 49 24.46 -7.43 -6.12
N PHE A 50 23.64 -6.50 -6.58
CA PHE A 50 24.05 -5.12 -6.83
C PHE A 50 24.34 -4.30 -5.55
N LEU A 51 23.98 -4.79 -4.36
CA LEU A 51 24.25 -4.15 -3.06
C LEU A 51 25.31 -4.84 -2.22
N ARG A 52 25.80 -6.02 -2.62
CA ARG A 52 26.81 -6.77 -1.86
C ARG A 52 28.08 -5.95 -1.66
N GLY A 53 28.57 -5.89 -0.43
CA GLY A 53 29.77 -5.14 -0.05
C GLY A 53 29.58 -3.61 -0.01
N LYS A 54 28.34 -3.12 -0.14
CA LYS A 54 28.03 -1.67 -0.07
C LYS A 54 27.53 -1.22 1.31
N GLY A 55 27.34 -2.15 2.24
CA GLY A 55 26.93 -1.89 3.63
C GLY A 55 25.48 -1.45 3.82
N GLY A 56 24.68 -1.36 2.76
CA GLY A 56 23.29 -0.96 2.81
C GLY A 56 22.33 -2.12 2.63
N GLY A 57 21.12 -2.01 3.22
CA GLY A 57 20.06 -3.00 3.07
C GLY A 57 19.08 -2.66 1.94
N TRP A 58 18.06 -3.51 1.82
CA TRP A 58 17.04 -3.36 0.80
C TRP A 58 15.63 -3.70 1.33
N VAL A 59 14.64 -3.08 0.76
CA VAL A 59 13.22 -3.44 0.92
C VAL A 59 12.65 -3.69 -0.46
N THR A 60 12.06 -4.85 -0.64
CA THR A 60 11.38 -5.24 -1.88
C THR A 60 9.97 -5.71 -1.56
N ALA A 61 9.10 -5.72 -2.56
CA ALA A 61 7.73 -6.17 -2.37
C ALA A 61 7.29 -7.07 -3.51
N GLU A 62 6.46 -8.05 -3.17
CA GLU A 62 5.68 -8.84 -4.09
C GLU A 62 4.19 -8.58 -3.86
N TYR A 63 3.39 -8.80 -4.90
CA TYR A 63 1.95 -8.57 -4.87
C TYR A 63 1.26 -9.64 -5.69
N GLY A 64 0.15 -10.14 -5.19
CA GLY A 64 -0.67 -11.09 -5.90
C GLY A 64 -2.13 -11.03 -5.46
N MET A 65 -2.99 -11.65 -6.26
CA MET A 65 -4.40 -11.79 -5.93
C MET A 65 -4.77 -13.28 -5.90
N LEU A 66 -5.51 -13.69 -4.87
CA LEU A 66 -6.10 -15.02 -4.86
C LEU A 66 -7.09 -15.17 -6.02
N PRO A 67 -7.23 -16.38 -6.61
CA PRO A 67 -8.13 -16.62 -7.74
C PRO A 67 -9.58 -16.18 -7.51
N ARG A 68 -10.03 -16.23 -6.26
CA ARG A 68 -11.37 -15.79 -5.85
C ARG A 68 -11.37 -14.52 -5.01
N ALA A 69 -10.33 -13.71 -5.14
CA ALA A 69 -10.34 -12.35 -4.58
C ALA A 69 -11.44 -11.47 -5.22
N THR A 70 -11.85 -11.78 -6.45
CA THR A 70 -12.92 -11.10 -7.19
C THR A 70 -14.14 -12.01 -7.35
N HIS A 71 -15.28 -11.44 -7.76
CA HIS A 71 -16.54 -12.18 -7.97
C HIS A 71 -16.46 -13.21 -9.10
N THR A 72 -15.56 -13.05 -10.07
CA THR A 72 -15.20 -14.09 -11.04
C THR A 72 -13.86 -14.72 -10.69
N ARG A 73 -13.70 -16.02 -10.95
CA ARG A 73 -12.42 -16.68 -10.69
C ARG A 73 -11.37 -16.26 -11.71
N GLY A 74 -10.29 -15.63 -11.22
CA GLY A 74 -9.08 -15.39 -12.01
C GLY A 74 -8.15 -16.61 -12.03
N ASP A 75 -7.21 -16.65 -12.97
CA ASP A 75 -6.16 -17.67 -12.99
C ASP A 75 -5.03 -17.33 -12.00
N ARG A 76 -4.35 -18.38 -11.49
CA ARG A 76 -3.12 -18.18 -10.73
C ARG A 76 -1.98 -17.81 -11.67
N GLU A 77 -1.32 -16.68 -11.44
CA GLU A 77 -0.17 -16.24 -12.26
C GLU A 77 0.99 -17.27 -12.22
N ALA A 78 1.22 -17.91 -11.06
CA ALA A 78 2.20 -18.98 -10.91
C ALA A 78 1.95 -20.16 -11.85
N ALA A 79 0.69 -20.50 -12.12
CA ALA A 79 0.35 -21.55 -13.07
C ALA A 79 0.59 -21.16 -14.54
N ARG A 80 0.61 -19.85 -14.83
CA ARG A 80 0.93 -19.31 -16.16
C ARG A 80 2.44 -19.17 -16.40
N GLY A 81 3.27 -19.35 -15.35
CA GLY A 81 4.73 -19.19 -15.41
C GLY A 81 5.22 -17.76 -15.60
N ARG A 82 4.32 -16.77 -15.53
CA ARG A 82 4.67 -15.34 -15.62
C ARG A 82 3.66 -14.47 -14.89
N GLN A 83 4.16 -13.37 -14.31
CA GLN A 83 3.32 -12.33 -13.72
C GLN A 83 2.80 -11.38 -14.81
N SER A 84 1.63 -10.80 -14.57
CA SER A 84 1.07 -9.75 -15.43
C SER A 84 1.87 -8.44 -15.29
N GLY A 85 1.79 -7.56 -16.28
CA GLY A 85 2.38 -6.23 -16.21
C GLY A 85 1.81 -5.41 -15.03
N ARG A 86 0.51 -5.55 -14.74
CA ARG A 86 -0.15 -4.92 -13.60
C ARG A 86 0.46 -5.39 -12.26
N THR A 87 0.65 -6.70 -12.08
CA THR A 87 1.27 -7.25 -10.87
C THR A 87 2.67 -6.69 -10.67
N GLN A 88 3.50 -6.69 -11.71
CA GLN A 88 4.87 -6.16 -11.64
C GLN A 88 4.91 -4.66 -11.37
N GLU A 89 4.00 -3.89 -11.94
CA GLU A 89 3.87 -2.45 -11.69
C GLU A 89 3.54 -2.19 -10.23
N ILE A 90 2.54 -2.91 -9.66
CA ILE A 90 2.12 -2.73 -8.26
C ILE A 90 3.24 -3.15 -7.29
N GLN A 91 3.96 -4.25 -7.55
CA GLN A 91 5.13 -4.65 -6.76
C GLN A 91 6.17 -3.54 -6.67
N ARG A 92 6.48 -2.92 -7.83
CA ARG A 92 7.46 -1.81 -7.89
C ARG A 92 6.97 -0.58 -7.15
N LEU A 93 5.67 -0.27 -7.24
CA LEU A 93 5.04 0.83 -6.52
C LEU A 93 5.12 0.63 -5.01
N ILE A 94 4.72 -0.54 -4.48
CA ILE A 94 4.81 -0.86 -3.05
C ILE A 94 6.26 -0.73 -2.57
N GLY A 95 7.20 -1.40 -3.25
CA GLY A 95 8.62 -1.35 -2.88
C GLY A 95 9.18 0.06 -2.87
N ARG A 96 8.84 0.90 -3.85
CA ARG A 96 9.26 2.31 -3.92
C ARG A 96 8.66 3.12 -2.77
N ALA A 97 7.37 2.96 -2.49
CA ALA A 97 6.69 3.63 -1.40
C ALA A 97 7.36 3.35 -0.04
N LEU A 98 7.64 2.09 0.24
CA LEU A 98 8.30 1.69 1.49
C LEU A 98 9.73 2.22 1.59
N ARG A 99 10.53 2.13 0.52
CA ARG A 99 11.91 2.65 0.50
C ARG A 99 12.00 4.15 0.68
N ALA A 100 10.99 4.91 0.29
CA ALA A 100 10.96 6.36 0.46
C ALA A 100 11.03 6.80 1.94
N VAL A 101 10.54 5.95 2.85
CA VAL A 101 10.42 6.26 4.28
C VAL A 101 11.36 5.45 5.18
N ILE A 102 12.27 4.66 4.60
CA ILE A 102 13.24 3.85 5.35
C ILE A 102 14.67 4.36 5.10
N ASP A 103 15.48 4.36 6.15
CA ASP A 103 16.93 4.53 6.05
C ASP A 103 17.58 3.19 5.70
N LEU A 104 17.75 2.93 4.41
CA LEU A 104 18.28 1.66 3.90
C LEU A 104 19.71 1.34 4.38
N PRO A 105 20.66 2.30 4.48
CA PRO A 105 21.94 2.07 5.10
C PRO A 105 21.87 1.51 6.53
N ALA A 106 20.93 1.99 7.34
CA ALA A 106 20.79 1.56 8.73
C ALA A 106 20.28 0.11 8.90
N LEU A 107 19.79 -0.54 7.82
CA LEU A 107 19.45 -1.96 7.82
C LEU A 107 20.69 -2.87 7.84
N GLY A 108 21.88 -2.35 7.41
CA GLY A 108 23.01 -3.20 7.06
C GLY A 108 22.69 -4.12 5.88
N GLU A 109 23.57 -5.06 5.54
CA GLU A 109 23.38 -5.95 4.38
C GLU A 109 22.27 -7.00 4.61
N ARG A 110 21.03 -6.55 4.73
CA ARG A 110 19.83 -7.36 4.90
C ARG A 110 18.74 -6.92 3.93
N THR A 111 17.90 -7.85 3.53
CA THR A 111 16.71 -7.55 2.73
C THR A 111 15.46 -7.83 3.55
N ILE A 112 14.48 -6.94 3.48
CA ILE A 112 13.12 -7.22 3.94
C ILE A 112 12.27 -7.44 2.70
N HIS A 113 11.72 -8.66 2.57
CA HIS A 113 10.72 -9.00 1.57
C HIS A 113 9.34 -8.76 2.17
N VAL A 114 8.54 -7.97 1.46
CA VAL A 114 7.16 -7.71 1.82
C VAL A 114 6.26 -8.38 0.80
N ASP A 115 5.41 -9.29 1.25
CA ASP A 115 4.46 -10.00 0.41
C ASP A 115 3.06 -9.46 0.69
N CYS A 116 2.32 -9.09 -0.37
CA CYS A 116 0.98 -8.53 -0.30
C CYS A 116 0.02 -9.41 -1.10
N ASP A 117 -0.77 -10.22 -0.40
CA ASP A 117 -1.75 -11.12 -1.01
C ASP A 117 -3.17 -10.56 -0.84
N VAL A 118 -3.82 -10.24 -1.94
CA VAL A 118 -5.21 -9.79 -1.94
C VAL A 118 -6.12 -11.00 -1.74
N LEU A 119 -6.79 -11.03 -0.58
CA LEU A 119 -7.76 -12.06 -0.22
C LEU A 119 -9.14 -11.76 -0.81
N GLN A 120 -9.52 -10.47 -0.79
CA GLN A 120 -10.79 -9.97 -1.34
C GLN A 120 -10.57 -8.57 -1.91
N ALA A 121 -11.06 -8.33 -3.11
CA ALA A 121 -10.92 -7.06 -3.82
C ALA A 121 -12.29 -6.37 -3.98
N ASP A 122 -12.34 -5.12 -3.51
CA ASP A 122 -13.45 -4.20 -3.68
C ASP A 122 -12.93 -2.78 -3.91
N GLY A 123 -12.11 -2.58 -4.96
CA GLY A 123 -11.40 -1.32 -5.23
C GLY A 123 -10.23 -1.05 -4.28
N GLY A 124 -9.26 -0.25 -4.72
CA GLY A 124 -8.13 0.23 -3.88
C GLY A 124 -7.18 -0.86 -3.35
N THR A 125 -7.02 -2.01 -4.02
CA THR A 125 -6.17 -3.10 -3.50
C THR A 125 -4.70 -2.71 -3.38
N ARG A 126 -4.15 -1.92 -4.32
CA ARG A 126 -2.77 -1.44 -4.27
C ARG A 126 -2.54 -0.42 -3.15
N THR A 127 -3.52 0.43 -2.88
CA THR A 127 -3.43 1.45 -1.82
C THR A 127 -3.55 0.82 -0.43
N ALA A 128 -4.45 -0.14 -0.26
CA ALA A 128 -4.54 -0.95 0.94
C ALA A 128 -3.25 -1.74 1.18
N ALA A 129 -2.68 -2.36 0.12
CA ALA A 129 -1.41 -3.08 0.19
C ALA A 129 -0.26 -2.18 0.69
N ILE A 130 -0.08 -0.96 0.14
CA ILE A 130 0.96 -0.03 0.59
C ILE A 130 0.76 0.34 2.07
N THR A 131 -0.48 0.65 2.46
CA THR A 131 -0.82 1.08 3.82
C THR A 131 -0.60 -0.03 4.85
N GLY A 132 -1.00 -1.28 4.53
CA GLY A 132 -0.78 -2.44 5.39
C GLY A 132 0.68 -2.91 5.41
N ALA A 133 1.34 -2.89 4.24
CA ALA A 133 2.75 -3.25 4.10
C ALA A 133 3.67 -2.39 4.96
N PHE A 134 3.39 -1.10 5.12
CA PHE A 134 4.15 -0.24 6.02
C PHE A 134 4.06 -0.71 7.47
N VAL A 135 2.88 -1.11 7.95
CA VAL A 135 2.71 -1.61 9.32
C VAL A 135 3.42 -2.96 9.52
N ALA A 136 3.32 -3.87 8.54
CA ALA A 136 4.06 -5.13 8.58
C ALA A 136 5.58 -4.91 8.57
N LEU A 137 6.07 -3.99 7.73
CA LEU A 137 7.49 -3.59 7.70
C LEU A 137 7.94 -3.01 9.04
N HIS A 138 7.14 -2.13 9.65
CA HIS A 138 7.45 -1.54 10.96
C HIS A 138 7.56 -2.62 12.05
N ASP A 139 6.68 -3.62 12.03
CA ASP A 139 6.74 -4.74 12.97
C ASP A 139 8.00 -5.58 12.76
N ALA A 140 8.37 -5.89 11.51
CA ALA A 140 9.62 -6.61 11.21
C ALA A 140 10.86 -5.81 11.65
N LEU A 141 10.88 -4.50 11.46
CA LEU A 141 11.96 -3.63 11.94
C LEU A 141 12.01 -3.60 13.47
N SER A 142 10.86 -3.60 14.15
CA SER A 142 10.78 -3.66 15.60
C SER A 142 11.30 -5.01 16.14
N TRP A 143 10.99 -6.10 15.45
CA TRP A 143 11.54 -7.42 15.74
C TRP A 143 13.08 -7.43 15.55
N MET A 144 13.60 -6.88 14.44
CA MET A 144 15.05 -6.76 14.19
C MET A 144 15.76 -5.98 15.31
N ARG A 145 15.16 -4.89 15.78
CA ARG A 145 15.70 -4.10 16.90
C ARG A 145 15.69 -4.93 18.18
N GLY A 146 14.61 -5.64 18.49
CA GLY A 146 14.51 -6.53 19.66
C GLY A 146 15.53 -7.67 19.62
N ALA A 147 15.87 -8.17 18.43
CA ALA A 147 16.90 -9.20 18.22
C ALA A 147 18.35 -8.62 18.20
N GLY A 148 18.54 -7.33 18.40
CA GLY A 148 19.86 -6.68 18.38
C GLY A 148 20.50 -6.59 16.99
N MET A 149 19.73 -6.80 15.91
CA MET A 149 20.24 -6.74 14.54
C MET A 149 20.43 -5.31 14.04
N ILE A 150 19.67 -4.35 14.57
CA ILE A 150 19.76 -2.91 14.30
C ILE A 150 19.68 -2.14 15.62
N ALA A 151 20.39 -1.01 15.70
CA ALA A 151 20.46 -0.22 16.93
C ALA A 151 19.19 0.60 17.20
N ALA A 152 18.57 1.11 16.14
CA ALA A 152 17.37 1.94 16.20
C ALA A 152 16.43 1.61 15.03
N LEU A 153 15.17 1.99 15.12
CA LEU A 153 14.22 1.84 14.01
C LEU A 153 14.62 2.79 12.87
N PRO A 154 14.91 2.26 11.67
CA PRO A 154 15.35 3.06 10.53
C PRO A 154 14.16 3.66 9.77
N VAL A 155 13.12 4.05 10.47
CA VAL A 155 11.90 4.65 9.90
C VAL A 155 12.02 6.16 9.95
N LYS A 156 12.02 6.81 8.78
CA LYS A 156 12.10 8.27 8.62
C LYS A 156 10.73 8.94 8.74
N ASP A 157 9.70 8.26 8.25
CA ASP A 157 8.32 8.79 8.25
C ASP A 157 7.33 7.63 8.04
N PHE A 158 6.05 7.89 8.18
CA PHE A 158 4.96 7.01 7.76
C PHE A 158 4.75 7.10 6.25
N VAL A 159 4.11 6.09 5.66
CA VAL A 159 3.63 6.14 4.28
C VAL A 159 2.29 5.43 4.17
N ALA A 160 1.36 6.06 3.48
CA ALA A 160 0.07 5.48 3.17
C ALA A 160 -0.37 5.86 1.75
N ALA A 161 -1.37 5.17 1.24
CA ALA A 161 -1.90 5.41 -0.09
C ALA A 161 -3.42 5.32 -0.10
N VAL A 162 -4.04 6.10 -0.97
CA VAL A 162 -5.49 6.10 -1.17
C VAL A 162 -5.82 6.30 -2.65
N SER A 163 -6.95 5.75 -3.09
CA SER A 163 -7.54 6.08 -4.38
C SER A 163 -8.45 7.30 -4.27
N VAL A 164 -8.47 8.12 -5.29
CA VAL A 164 -9.41 9.23 -5.48
C VAL A 164 -9.88 9.22 -6.92
N GLY A 165 -11.06 9.73 -7.19
CA GLY A 165 -11.55 9.79 -8.57
C GLY A 165 -12.67 10.78 -8.75
N ILE A 166 -13.11 10.93 -10.02
CA ILE A 166 -14.30 11.70 -10.38
C ILE A 166 -15.41 10.72 -10.72
N TYR A 167 -16.40 10.63 -9.86
CA TYR A 167 -17.57 9.78 -10.01
C TYR A 167 -18.83 10.63 -10.17
N GLU A 168 -19.57 10.44 -11.28
CA GLU A 168 -20.73 11.28 -11.65
C GLU A 168 -20.42 12.79 -11.57
N GLY A 169 -19.24 13.22 -12.03
CA GLY A 169 -18.79 14.61 -12.04
C GLY A 169 -18.35 15.15 -10.66
N VAL A 170 -18.31 14.31 -9.63
CA VAL A 170 -17.95 14.71 -8.27
C VAL A 170 -16.63 14.04 -7.82
N PRO A 171 -15.63 14.81 -7.34
CA PRO A 171 -14.43 14.24 -6.74
C PRO A 171 -14.76 13.46 -5.46
N VAL A 172 -14.29 12.22 -5.38
CA VAL A 172 -14.55 11.30 -4.25
C VAL A 172 -13.28 10.62 -3.76
N LEU A 173 -13.23 10.37 -2.46
CA LEU A 173 -12.13 9.71 -1.76
C LEU A 173 -12.40 8.21 -1.61
N ASP A 174 -11.36 7.39 -1.75
CA ASP A 174 -11.37 5.94 -1.47
C ASP A 174 -12.44 5.19 -2.25
N LEU A 175 -12.19 5.03 -3.55
CA LEU A 175 -13.10 4.35 -4.49
C LEU A 175 -13.28 2.88 -4.10
N ASP A 176 -14.54 2.44 -3.95
CA ASP A 176 -14.89 1.03 -3.98
C ASP A 176 -14.99 0.53 -5.43
N TYR A 177 -15.22 -0.78 -5.63
CA TYR A 177 -15.24 -1.35 -6.99
C TYR A 177 -16.35 -0.77 -7.87
N ALA A 178 -17.52 -0.48 -7.31
CA ALA A 178 -18.64 0.07 -8.06
C ALA A 178 -18.32 1.50 -8.57
N GLU A 179 -17.61 2.27 -7.77
CA GLU A 179 -17.15 3.61 -8.14
C GLU A 179 -15.97 3.55 -9.10
N ASP A 180 -14.95 2.74 -8.80
CA ASP A 180 -13.72 2.57 -9.61
C ASP A 180 -14.04 2.13 -11.04
N SER A 181 -14.97 1.19 -11.20
CA SER A 181 -15.38 0.67 -12.51
C SER A 181 -16.22 1.62 -13.36
N ALA A 182 -16.75 2.68 -12.77
CA ALA A 182 -17.65 3.63 -13.43
C ALA A 182 -17.17 5.09 -13.36
N CYS A 183 -16.01 5.35 -12.75
CA CYS A 183 -15.48 6.70 -12.62
C CYS A 183 -14.93 7.24 -13.95
N GLN A 184 -15.02 8.55 -14.13
CA GLN A 184 -14.49 9.27 -15.28
C GLN A 184 -12.97 9.42 -15.18
N THR A 185 -12.44 9.48 -13.97
CA THR A 185 -11.02 9.59 -13.67
C THR A 185 -10.76 8.79 -12.40
N ASP A 186 -9.75 7.93 -12.45
CA ASP A 186 -9.18 7.27 -11.26
C ASP A 186 -7.76 7.76 -11.02
N MET A 187 -7.41 7.88 -9.75
CA MET A 187 -6.07 8.28 -9.34
C MET A 187 -5.67 7.56 -8.05
N ASN A 188 -4.43 7.07 -8.02
CA ASN A 188 -3.81 6.54 -6.82
C ASN A 188 -2.73 7.50 -6.33
N VAL A 189 -2.80 7.89 -5.07
CA VAL A 189 -1.88 8.85 -4.46
C VAL A 189 -1.17 8.17 -3.29
N VAL A 190 0.16 8.27 -3.27
CA VAL A 190 1.02 7.80 -2.18
C VAL A 190 1.72 8.99 -1.56
N MET A 191 1.56 9.17 -0.25
CA MET A 191 2.22 10.27 0.48
C MET A 191 2.85 9.77 1.77
N THR A 192 3.83 10.54 2.24
CA THR A 192 4.41 10.37 3.58
C THR A 192 3.53 11.03 4.64
N GLY A 193 3.78 10.68 5.91
CA GLY A 193 3.11 11.30 7.06
C GLY A 193 3.34 12.81 7.18
N ALA A 194 4.45 13.31 6.63
CA ALA A 194 4.76 14.75 6.53
C ALA A 194 4.06 15.44 5.34
N GLY A 195 3.17 14.76 4.62
CA GLY A 195 2.42 15.32 3.50
C GLY A 195 3.21 15.45 2.19
N ARG A 196 4.32 14.73 2.03
CA ARG A 196 5.11 14.72 0.79
C ARG A 196 4.64 13.63 -0.15
N PHE A 197 4.52 13.94 -1.42
CA PHE A 197 4.17 12.96 -2.44
C PHE A 197 5.32 11.99 -2.72
N VAL A 198 5.02 10.70 -2.74
CA VAL A 198 5.92 9.64 -3.20
C VAL A 198 5.58 9.27 -4.63
N GLU A 199 4.29 9.17 -4.92
CA GLU A 199 3.80 8.85 -6.27
C GLU A 199 2.37 9.37 -6.46
N VAL A 200 2.08 9.82 -7.68
CA VAL A 200 0.74 10.17 -8.14
C VAL A 200 0.55 9.50 -9.49
N GLN A 201 -0.44 8.61 -9.59
CA GLN A 201 -0.86 7.96 -10.82
C GLN A 201 -2.31 8.31 -11.07
N GLY A 202 -2.64 8.86 -12.21
CA GLY A 202 -4.03 9.19 -12.58
C GLY A 202 -4.28 9.01 -14.06
N SER A 203 -5.45 8.48 -14.38
CA SER A 203 -5.93 8.28 -15.75
C SER A 203 -7.33 8.83 -15.89
N ALA A 204 -7.61 9.41 -17.06
CA ALA A 204 -8.96 9.72 -17.49
C ALA A 204 -9.47 8.58 -18.37
N GLU A 205 -10.57 7.95 -17.99
CA GLU A 205 -11.20 6.86 -18.76
C GLU A 205 -12.13 7.40 -19.87
N GLY A 206 -12.40 8.70 -19.86
CA GLY A 206 -13.22 9.38 -20.86
C GLY A 206 -12.68 10.78 -21.15
N GLU A 207 -13.39 11.81 -20.71
CA GLU A 207 -12.96 13.19 -20.88
C GLU A 207 -11.75 13.51 -19.99
N PRO A 208 -10.72 14.22 -20.52
CA PRO A 208 -9.57 14.66 -19.73
C PRO A 208 -9.98 15.56 -18.56
N PHE A 209 -9.37 15.34 -17.41
CA PHE A 209 -9.61 16.18 -16.23
C PHE A 209 -8.80 17.48 -16.27
N ALA A 210 -9.39 18.55 -15.77
CA ALA A 210 -8.76 19.85 -15.70
C ALA A 210 -7.80 19.97 -14.49
N ARG A 211 -6.90 20.96 -14.54
CA ARG A 211 -5.95 21.24 -13.44
C ARG A 211 -6.66 21.45 -12.10
N GLY A 212 -7.78 22.20 -12.07
CA GLY A 212 -8.52 22.41 -10.82
C GLY A 212 -9.17 21.16 -10.26
N GLU A 213 -9.47 20.16 -11.10
CA GLU A 213 -9.94 18.84 -10.66
C GLU A 213 -8.79 18.02 -10.04
N LEU A 214 -7.62 18.04 -10.67
CA LEU A 214 -6.41 17.46 -10.10
C LEU A 214 -6.10 18.02 -8.70
N GLU A 215 -6.15 19.33 -8.53
CA GLU A 215 -5.89 20.01 -7.25
C GLU A 215 -6.92 19.56 -6.18
N ARG A 216 -8.19 19.41 -6.54
CA ARG A 216 -9.23 18.90 -5.63
C ARG A 216 -9.00 17.44 -5.26
N LEU A 217 -8.65 16.57 -6.20
CA LEU A 217 -8.34 15.16 -5.98
C LEU A 217 -7.13 15.01 -5.04
N LEU A 218 -6.07 15.79 -5.27
CA LEU A 218 -4.89 15.79 -4.39
C LEU A 218 -5.22 16.28 -2.98
N GLY A 219 -6.09 17.26 -2.84
CA GLY A 219 -6.58 17.74 -1.54
C GLY A 219 -7.36 16.65 -0.78
N LEU A 220 -8.26 15.93 -1.46
CA LEU A 220 -8.99 14.78 -0.88
C LEU A 220 -8.01 13.67 -0.46
N ALA A 221 -7.06 13.33 -1.33
CA ALA A 221 -6.05 12.32 -1.05
C ALA A 221 -5.21 12.67 0.19
N ALA A 222 -4.79 13.92 0.32
CA ALA A 222 -4.02 14.38 1.48
C ALA A 222 -4.80 14.21 2.79
N GLY A 223 -6.10 14.54 2.81
CA GLY A 223 -6.98 14.32 3.96
C GLY A 223 -7.12 12.83 4.30
N GLY A 224 -7.42 12.00 3.30
CA GLY A 224 -7.55 10.55 3.50
C GLY A 224 -6.25 9.88 3.96
N ILE A 225 -5.10 10.29 3.42
CA ILE A 225 -3.79 9.75 3.83
C ILE A 225 -3.44 10.16 5.26
N ALA A 226 -3.75 11.39 5.68
CA ALA A 226 -3.57 11.79 7.08
C ALA A 226 -4.39 10.91 8.04
N GLU A 227 -5.62 10.56 7.68
CA GLU A 227 -6.46 9.65 8.45
C GLU A 227 -5.90 8.22 8.45
N LEU A 228 -5.41 7.69 7.31
CA LEU A 228 -4.77 6.39 7.21
C LEU A 228 -3.49 6.31 8.07
N VAL A 229 -2.68 7.37 8.09
CA VAL A 229 -1.50 7.47 8.98
C VAL A 229 -1.92 7.45 10.44
N ALA A 230 -3.03 8.10 10.81
CA ALA A 230 -3.57 8.01 12.18
C ALA A 230 -4.02 6.59 12.53
N HIS A 231 -4.60 5.83 11.57
CA HIS A 231 -4.90 4.40 11.76
C HIS A 231 -3.63 3.56 11.94
N GLN A 232 -2.58 3.80 11.16
CA GLN A 232 -1.29 3.12 11.31
C GLN A 232 -0.68 3.40 12.69
N ARG A 233 -0.67 4.67 13.13
CA ARG A 233 -0.17 5.05 14.47
C ARG A 233 -0.92 4.33 15.58
N ARG A 234 -2.25 4.36 15.56
CA ARG A 234 -3.08 3.63 16.54
C ARG A 234 -2.78 2.13 16.55
N ALA A 235 -2.66 1.52 15.39
CA ALA A 235 -2.34 0.10 15.29
C ALA A 235 -0.96 -0.23 15.87
N LEU A 236 0.02 0.67 15.71
CA LEU A 236 1.39 0.52 16.22
C LEU A 236 1.55 0.93 17.69
N GLY A 237 0.56 1.59 18.29
CA GLY A 237 0.62 2.11 19.66
C GLY A 237 1.48 3.38 19.78
N LEU A 238 1.48 4.24 18.74
CA LEU A 238 2.28 5.47 18.61
C LEU A 238 1.40 6.74 18.61
#